data_da3ee9170adc91980dfffb4c685ce4c9
#
_entry.id   da3ee9170adc91980dfffb4c685ce4c9
#
_cell.length_a   1.000
_cell.length_b   1.000
_cell.length_c   1.000
_cell.angle_alpha   90.00
_cell.angle_beta   90.00
_cell.angle_gamma   90.00
#
_symmetry.space_group_name_H-M   'P 1'
#
loop_
_entity.id
_entity.type
_entity.pdbx_description
1 polymer ?
#
loop_
_entity_poly.entity_id
_entity_poly.type
_entity_poly.pdbx_seq_one_letter_code
_entity_poly.pdbx_strand_id
1 'polypeptide(L)'
;EFAQLDQVLFVPAARSPFRLEEPLTEAKHRLAMVRLAIASNPAFAVSEMEIQRGGISYTIETVEALQGEYSEAELFLILGADSLQGFPQWYQAERLAQKVTLLAGVRPPYDEKTVWHALPDWVRQRTLLVPMTPLAISASAIRQKVRAGHSIRYLTPDDVIEYIRENHLYTEPR
;
A
#
# COMPACT_ATOMS: atom_id res chain seq x y z
N GLU A 1 -14.48 0.59 -7.45
CA GLU A 1 -15.95 0.73 -7.64
C GLU A 1 -16.49 1.98 -6.95
N PHE A 2 -16.32 2.16 -5.63
CA PHE A 2 -16.89 3.28 -4.88
C PHE A 2 -16.48 4.66 -5.45
N ALA A 3 -15.20 4.86 -5.73
CA ALA A 3 -14.65 6.09 -6.28
C ALA A 3 -14.55 6.06 -7.82
N GLN A 4 -15.14 5.06 -8.47
CA GLN A 4 -15.15 4.92 -9.96
C GLN A 4 -13.77 5.10 -10.60
N LEU A 5 -12.72 4.53 -9.98
CA LEU A 5 -11.37 4.59 -10.51
C LEU A 5 -11.25 3.77 -11.80
N ASP A 6 -10.62 4.33 -12.80
CA ASP A 6 -10.32 3.63 -14.07
C ASP A 6 -9.20 2.61 -13.88
N GLN A 7 -8.22 2.93 -13.03
CA GLN A 7 -7.07 2.09 -12.76
C GLN A 7 -6.58 2.23 -11.32
N VAL A 8 -6.03 1.14 -10.77
CA VAL A 8 -5.29 1.16 -9.51
C VAL A 8 -3.83 0.81 -9.79
N LEU A 9 -2.94 1.74 -9.47
CA LEU A 9 -1.50 1.57 -9.67
C LEU A 9 -0.84 1.16 -8.34
N PHE A 10 -0.24 -0.03 -8.32
CA PHE A 10 0.55 -0.51 -7.20
C PHE A 10 2.00 -0.05 -7.37
N VAL A 11 2.53 0.68 -6.40
CA VAL A 11 3.90 1.21 -6.44
C VAL A 11 4.69 0.64 -5.25
N PRO A 12 5.43 -0.46 -5.43
CA PRO A 12 6.24 -1.02 -4.36
C PRO A 12 7.39 -0.08 -4.00
N ALA A 13 7.43 0.35 -2.73
CA ALA A 13 8.48 1.25 -2.24
C ALA A 13 9.88 0.65 -2.38
N ALA A 14 10.89 1.44 -2.76
CA ALA A 14 12.29 1.04 -2.63
C ALA A 14 12.59 0.84 -1.13
N ARG A 15 12.43 1.87 -0.33
CA ARG A 15 12.53 1.83 1.13
C ARG A 15 11.56 2.83 1.77
N SER A 16 10.67 2.33 2.64
CA SER A 16 9.74 3.21 3.35
C SER A 16 10.47 4.08 4.37
N PRO A 17 10.18 5.39 4.47
CA PRO A 17 10.76 6.27 5.49
C PRO A 17 10.41 5.85 6.93
N PHE A 18 9.32 5.09 7.11
CA PHE A 18 8.84 4.62 8.41
C PHE A 18 9.46 3.28 8.85
N ARG A 19 10.31 2.64 8.02
CA ARG A 19 10.86 1.30 8.24
C ARG A 19 12.33 1.20 7.84
N LEU A 20 13.11 2.21 8.16
CA LEU A 20 14.52 2.28 7.76
C LEU A 20 15.38 1.20 8.42
N GLU A 21 15.05 0.82 9.65
CA GLU A 21 15.79 -0.16 10.44
C GLU A 21 15.25 -1.61 10.28
N GLU A 22 14.07 -1.78 9.66
CA GLU A 22 13.49 -3.11 9.49
C GLU A 22 14.16 -3.87 8.35
N PRO A 23 14.43 -5.19 8.51
CA PRO A 23 14.86 -6.02 7.40
C PRO A 23 13.73 -6.10 6.36
N LEU A 24 14.05 -5.71 5.14
CA LEU A 24 13.11 -5.68 4.05
C LEU A 24 13.41 -6.80 3.06
N THR A 25 12.37 -7.54 2.66
CA THR A 25 12.46 -8.47 1.53
C THR A 25 12.93 -7.73 0.29
N GLU A 26 13.87 -8.30 -0.46
CA GLU A 26 14.42 -7.68 -1.67
C GLU A 26 13.32 -7.16 -2.61
N ALA A 27 13.59 -6.03 -3.23
CA ALA A 27 12.62 -5.36 -4.10
C ALA A 27 12.11 -6.26 -5.23
N LYS A 28 12.99 -7.09 -5.80
CA LYS A 28 12.61 -8.05 -6.87
C LYS A 28 11.51 -9.01 -6.43
N HIS A 29 11.58 -9.55 -5.20
CA HIS A 29 10.57 -10.47 -4.68
C HIS A 29 9.26 -9.77 -4.35
N ARG A 30 9.33 -8.55 -3.78
CA ARG A 30 8.13 -7.76 -3.50
C ARG A 30 7.38 -7.39 -4.77
N LEU A 31 8.12 -6.99 -5.81
CA LEU A 31 7.59 -6.67 -7.12
C LEU A 31 6.95 -7.90 -7.77
N ALA A 32 7.64 -9.05 -7.78
CA ALA A 32 7.12 -10.29 -8.35
C ALA A 32 5.82 -10.71 -7.67
N MET A 33 5.76 -10.69 -6.34
CA MET A 33 4.54 -11.02 -5.59
C MET A 33 3.38 -10.06 -5.90
N VAL A 34 3.64 -8.76 -6.05
CA VAL A 34 2.59 -7.81 -6.45
C VAL A 34 2.09 -8.12 -7.85
N ARG A 35 2.97 -8.35 -8.82
CA ARG A 35 2.59 -8.73 -10.20
C ARG A 35 1.70 -9.98 -10.23
N LEU A 36 2.08 -11.03 -9.50
CA LEU A 36 1.29 -12.26 -9.38
C LEU A 36 -0.07 -11.98 -8.72
N ALA A 37 -0.09 -11.18 -7.67
CA ALA A 37 -1.33 -10.89 -6.94
C ALA A 37 -2.37 -10.12 -7.75
N ILE A 38 -1.94 -9.29 -8.71
CA ILE A 38 -2.84 -8.42 -9.50
C ILE A 38 -3.11 -8.96 -10.91
N ALA A 39 -2.44 -10.02 -11.34
CA ALA A 39 -2.42 -10.49 -12.73
C ALA A 39 -3.82 -10.76 -13.33
N SER A 40 -4.78 -11.14 -12.52
CA SER A 40 -6.15 -11.46 -12.97
C SER A 40 -7.08 -10.25 -13.11
N ASN A 41 -6.64 -9.04 -12.70
CA ASN A 41 -7.49 -7.84 -12.77
C ASN A 41 -6.92 -6.82 -13.75
N PRO A 42 -7.56 -6.59 -14.92
CA PRO A 42 -7.07 -5.68 -15.94
C PRO A 42 -7.07 -4.20 -15.53
N ALA A 43 -7.83 -3.82 -14.48
CA ALA A 43 -7.82 -2.47 -13.92
C ALA A 43 -6.65 -2.23 -12.95
N PHE A 44 -5.82 -3.25 -12.70
CA PHE A 44 -4.67 -3.15 -11.80
C PHE A 44 -3.36 -3.12 -12.60
N ALA A 45 -2.47 -2.22 -12.23
CA ALA A 45 -1.14 -2.12 -12.82
C ALA A 45 -0.08 -1.98 -11.71
N VAL A 46 1.17 -2.24 -12.05
CA VAL A 46 2.31 -2.04 -11.15
C VAL A 46 3.31 -1.07 -11.78
N SER A 47 3.81 -0.12 -10.98
CA SER A 47 4.91 0.76 -11.36
C SER A 47 6.15 0.44 -10.53
N GLU A 48 7.29 0.36 -11.19
CA GLU A 48 8.60 0.13 -10.56
C GLU A 48 9.34 1.43 -10.23
N MET A 49 8.71 2.59 -10.46
CA MET A 49 9.36 3.89 -10.41
C MET A 49 10.14 4.17 -9.10
N GLU A 50 9.59 3.76 -7.95
CA GLU A 50 10.29 3.93 -6.67
C GLU A 50 11.48 2.97 -6.53
N ILE A 51 11.33 1.72 -6.98
CA ILE A 51 12.41 0.73 -6.99
C ILE A 51 13.54 1.20 -7.91
N GLN A 52 13.22 1.70 -9.11
CA GLN A 52 14.18 2.21 -10.08
C GLN A 52 14.89 3.48 -9.61
N ARG A 53 14.14 4.38 -8.95
CA ARG A 53 14.71 5.59 -8.33
C ARG A 53 15.66 5.24 -7.19
N GLY A 54 15.36 4.18 -6.44
CA GLY A 54 16.11 3.79 -5.26
C GLY A 54 15.95 4.76 -4.07
N GLY A 55 16.73 4.52 -3.01
CA GLY A 55 16.72 5.37 -1.83
C GLY A 55 15.42 5.31 -1.03
N ILE A 56 15.10 6.39 -0.30
CA ILE A 56 13.89 6.51 0.50
C ILE A 56 12.72 6.92 -0.40
N SER A 57 11.61 6.20 -0.29
CA SER A 57 10.41 6.43 -1.09
C SER A 57 9.49 7.44 -0.39
N TYR A 58 9.55 8.70 -0.78
CA TYR A 58 8.59 9.71 -0.36
C TYR A 58 7.42 9.78 -1.33
N THR A 59 6.21 9.63 -0.83
CA THR A 59 4.99 9.58 -1.65
C THR A 59 4.77 10.84 -2.50
N ILE A 60 5.18 12.02 -1.99
CA ILE A 60 5.08 13.28 -2.75
C ILE A 60 5.88 13.22 -4.07
N GLU A 61 7.09 12.66 -4.04
CA GLU A 61 7.93 12.55 -5.24
C GLU A 61 7.32 11.58 -6.26
N THR A 62 6.69 10.52 -5.78
CA THR A 62 5.99 9.54 -6.62
C THR A 62 4.76 10.17 -7.26
N VAL A 63 3.96 10.90 -6.49
CA VAL A 63 2.79 11.61 -7.02
C VAL A 63 3.19 12.67 -8.06
N GLU A 64 4.26 13.41 -7.83
CA GLU A 64 4.74 14.43 -8.79
C GLU A 64 5.24 13.80 -10.09
N ALA A 65 5.92 12.67 -10.01
CA ALA A 65 6.32 11.92 -11.20
C ALA A 65 5.09 11.41 -11.97
N LEU A 66 4.09 10.86 -11.26
CA LEU A 66 2.85 10.39 -11.89
C LEU A 66 2.05 11.54 -12.51
N GLN A 67 2.00 12.73 -11.91
CA GLN A 67 1.38 13.89 -12.52
C GLN A 67 2.06 14.33 -13.83
N GLY A 68 3.37 14.14 -13.90
CA GLY A 68 4.12 14.38 -15.15
C GLY A 68 3.82 13.35 -16.23
N GLU A 69 3.60 12.10 -15.86
CA GLU A 69 3.31 11.00 -16.78
C GLU A 69 1.82 10.97 -17.20
N TYR A 70 0.92 11.30 -16.28
CA TYR A 70 -0.54 11.27 -16.46
C TYR A 70 -1.13 12.65 -16.20
N SER A 71 -0.80 13.64 -17.04
CA SER A 71 -1.13 15.06 -16.82
C SER A 71 -2.63 15.35 -16.73
N GLU A 72 -3.48 14.54 -17.37
CA GLU A 72 -4.93 14.70 -17.40
C GLU A 72 -5.66 13.85 -16.35
N ALA A 73 -4.93 13.03 -15.59
CA ALA A 73 -5.54 12.12 -14.62
C ALA A 73 -5.77 12.80 -13.26
N GLU A 74 -6.92 12.54 -12.66
CA GLU A 74 -7.14 12.79 -11.25
C GLU A 74 -6.48 11.67 -10.42
N LEU A 75 -5.60 12.05 -9.50
CA LEU A 75 -4.87 11.09 -8.67
C LEU A 75 -5.54 10.91 -7.30
N PHE A 76 -5.72 9.66 -6.94
CA PHE A 76 -6.23 9.23 -5.64
C PHE A 76 -5.16 8.45 -4.89
N LEU A 77 -4.96 8.74 -3.61
CA LEU A 77 -4.06 7.99 -2.74
C LEU A 77 -4.87 7.10 -1.80
N ILE A 78 -4.76 5.78 -2.00
CA ILE A 78 -5.49 4.78 -1.20
C ILE A 78 -4.72 4.50 0.09
N LEU A 79 -5.38 4.69 1.24
CA LEU A 79 -4.80 4.54 2.57
C LEU A 79 -5.65 3.65 3.48
N GLY A 80 -5.00 2.98 4.43
CA GLY A 80 -5.69 2.44 5.61
C GLY A 80 -5.87 3.51 6.69
N ALA A 81 -6.71 3.24 7.68
CA ALA A 81 -6.99 4.16 8.77
C ALA A 81 -5.74 4.57 9.58
N ASP A 82 -4.83 3.63 9.81
CA ASP A 82 -3.54 3.86 10.47
C ASP A 82 -2.68 4.87 9.70
N SER A 83 -2.56 4.67 8.40
CA SER A 83 -1.80 5.54 7.51
C SER A 83 -2.45 6.93 7.39
N LEU A 84 -3.78 6.99 7.37
CA LEU A 84 -4.52 8.26 7.35
C LEU A 84 -4.29 9.06 8.63
N GLN A 85 -4.33 8.43 9.80
CA GLN A 85 -4.03 9.09 11.08
C GLN A 85 -2.58 9.59 11.15
N GLY A 86 -1.64 8.85 10.59
CA GLY A 86 -0.23 9.23 10.49
C GLY A 86 0.08 10.23 9.37
N PHE A 87 -0.86 10.46 8.45
CA PHE A 87 -0.65 11.27 7.25
C PHE A 87 -0.10 12.68 7.51
N PRO A 88 -0.53 13.41 8.57
CA PRO A 88 0.03 14.73 8.88
C PRO A 88 1.54 14.75 9.17
N GLN A 89 2.13 13.61 9.54
CA GLN A 89 3.58 13.48 9.78
C GLN A 89 4.36 13.06 8.52
N TRP A 90 3.70 12.83 7.39
CA TRP A 90 4.39 12.45 6.16
C TRP A 90 5.20 13.62 5.60
N TYR A 91 6.27 13.29 4.92
CA TYR A 91 7.11 14.31 4.27
C TYR A 91 6.30 15.14 3.28
N GLN A 92 6.25 16.44 3.49
CA GLN A 92 5.46 17.40 2.71
C GLN A 92 3.95 17.04 2.60
N ALA A 93 3.35 16.59 3.69
CA ALA A 93 1.97 16.09 3.72
C ALA A 93 0.95 17.10 3.19
N GLU A 94 1.05 18.40 3.55
CA GLU A 94 0.15 19.43 3.05
C GLU A 94 0.25 19.63 1.53
N ARG A 95 1.48 19.60 1.00
CA ARG A 95 1.72 19.68 -0.44
C ARG A 95 1.17 18.44 -1.16
N LEU A 96 1.33 17.26 -0.57
CA LEU A 96 0.78 16.02 -1.08
C LEU A 96 -0.75 16.05 -1.11
N ALA A 97 -1.40 16.51 -0.05
CA ALA A 97 -2.85 16.62 0.03
C ALA A 97 -3.46 17.59 -1.01
N GLN A 98 -2.68 18.57 -1.47
CA GLN A 98 -3.12 19.47 -2.56
C GLN A 98 -3.12 18.79 -3.94
N LYS A 99 -2.41 17.68 -4.07
CA LYS A 99 -2.18 17.00 -5.35
C LYS A 99 -3.04 15.74 -5.56
N VAL A 100 -3.62 15.22 -4.49
CA VAL A 100 -4.39 13.98 -4.53
C VAL A 100 -5.65 14.07 -3.68
N THR A 101 -6.64 13.23 -4.02
CA THR A 101 -7.75 12.91 -3.11
C THR A 101 -7.36 11.67 -2.30
N LEU A 102 -7.49 11.73 -0.96
CA LEU A 102 -7.20 10.60 -0.07
C LEU A 102 -8.42 9.67 -0.03
N LEU A 103 -8.25 8.41 -0.42
CA LEU A 103 -9.27 7.36 -0.26
C LEU A 103 -8.91 6.50 0.93
N ALA A 104 -9.67 6.59 2.02
CA ALA A 104 -9.32 5.90 3.25
C ALA A 104 -10.32 4.80 3.61
N GLY A 105 -9.81 3.56 3.64
CA GLY A 105 -10.55 2.41 4.15
C GLY A 105 -10.42 2.29 5.67
N VAL A 106 -11.54 2.29 6.38
CA VAL A 106 -11.56 2.09 7.83
C VAL A 106 -12.00 0.66 8.15
N ARG A 107 -11.21 -0.02 8.97
CA ARG A 107 -11.48 -1.39 9.43
C ARG A 107 -11.15 -1.54 10.91
N PRO A 108 -11.75 -2.50 11.63
CA PRO A 108 -11.37 -2.78 13.01
C PRO A 108 -9.84 -2.97 13.18
N PRO A 109 -9.25 -2.48 14.28
CA PRO A 109 -9.93 -1.93 15.47
C PRO A 109 -10.33 -0.46 15.37
N TYR A 110 -10.13 0.19 14.23
CA TYR A 110 -10.44 1.61 14.05
C TYR A 110 -11.94 1.84 13.87
N ASP A 111 -12.45 2.89 14.52
CA ASP A 111 -13.81 3.39 14.33
C ASP A 111 -13.79 4.63 13.44
N GLU A 112 -14.69 4.67 12.47
CA GLU A 112 -14.75 5.71 11.45
C GLU A 112 -14.90 7.11 12.05
N LYS A 113 -15.81 7.27 13.04
CA LYS A 113 -16.04 8.56 13.69
C LYS A 113 -14.81 9.03 14.46
N THR A 114 -14.18 8.12 15.18
CA THR A 114 -12.97 8.42 15.96
C THR A 114 -11.83 8.83 15.05
N VAL A 115 -11.60 8.08 13.96
CA VAL A 115 -10.58 8.43 12.94
C VAL A 115 -10.87 9.80 12.36
N TRP A 116 -12.11 10.05 11.91
CA TRP A 116 -12.52 11.29 11.27
C TRP A 116 -12.30 12.52 12.18
N HIS A 117 -12.72 12.45 13.44
CA HIS A 117 -12.58 13.57 14.37
C HIS A 117 -11.13 13.86 14.80
N ALA A 118 -10.26 12.86 14.71
CA ALA A 118 -8.84 13.05 15.04
C ALA A 118 -8.05 13.74 13.91
N LEU A 119 -8.59 13.83 12.69
CA LEU A 119 -7.89 14.43 11.56
C LEU A 119 -7.95 15.97 11.60
N PRO A 120 -6.86 16.64 11.22
CA PRO A 120 -6.89 18.08 10.93
C PRO A 120 -7.87 18.42 9.80
N ASP A 121 -8.42 19.63 9.82
CA ASP A 121 -9.39 20.09 8.82
C ASP A 121 -8.87 19.98 7.38
N TRP A 122 -7.63 20.35 7.15
CA TRP A 122 -7.01 20.31 5.84
C TRP A 122 -6.87 18.87 5.28
N VAL A 123 -6.75 17.85 6.15
CA VAL A 123 -6.78 16.45 5.75
C VAL A 123 -8.21 16.01 5.45
N ARG A 124 -9.16 16.34 6.34
CA ARG A 124 -10.58 15.99 6.15
C ARG A 124 -11.14 16.47 4.83
N GLN A 125 -10.82 17.72 4.44
CA GLN A 125 -11.28 18.33 3.19
C GLN A 125 -10.80 17.59 1.93
N ARG A 126 -9.77 16.77 2.05
CA ARG A 126 -9.17 15.99 0.96
C ARG A 126 -9.40 14.49 1.10
N THR A 127 -10.22 14.05 2.07
CA THR A 127 -10.42 12.63 2.38
C THR A 127 -11.83 12.19 2.04
N LEU A 128 -11.94 11.09 1.32
CA LEU A 128 -13.15 10.30 1.15
C LEU A 128 -13.00 8.98 1.92
N LEU A 129 -13.92 8.72 2.86
CA LEU A 129 -13.96 7.43 3.56
C LEU A 129 -14.63 6.40 2.67
N VAL A 130 -13.98 5.25 2.51
CA VAL A 130 -14.43 4.19 1.62
C VAL A 130 -15.02 3.05 2.44
N PRO A 131 -16.31 2.69 2.22
CA PRO A 131 -16.89 1.52 2.83
C PRO A 131 -16.13 0.27 2.40
N MET A 132 -15.69 -0.55 3.35
CA MET A 132 -15.00 -1.80 3.01
C MET A 132 -15.41 -2.94 3.94
N THR A 133 -15.43 -4.14 3.38
CA THR A 133 -15.60 -5.35 4.19
C THR A 133 -14.38 -5.54 5.08
N PRO A 134 -14.54 -5.64 6.39
CA PRO A 134 -13.42 -5.83 7.31
C PRO A 134 -12.81 -7.22 7.13
N LEU A 135 -11.55 -7.27 6.72
CA LEU A 135 -10.76 -8.50 6.65
C LEU A 135 -9.60 -8.40 7.62
N ALA A 136 -9.53 -9.34 8.56
CA ALA A 136 -8.46 -9.43 9.56
C ALA A 136 -7.20 -10.13 9.00
N ILE A 137 -6.78 -9.76 7.79
CA ILE A 137 -5.58 -10.30 7.13
C ILE A 137 -4.50 -9.22 7.15
N SER A 138 -3.29 -9.58 7.61
CA SER A 138 -2.13 -8.69 7.56
C SER A 138 -0.90 -9.39 7.01
N ALA A 139 -0.05 -8.65 6.32
CA ALA A 139 1.21 -9.18 5.81
C ALA A 139 2.13 -9.72 6.92
N SER A 140 2.12 -9.10 8.10
CA SER A 140 2.88 -9.57 9.26
C SER A 140 2.40 -10.93 9.74
N ALA A 141 1.07 -11.14 9.85
CA ALA A 141 0.49 -12.43 10.23
C ALA A 141 0.79 -13.51 9.19
N ILE A 142 0.74 -13.19 7.88
CA ILE A 142 1.11 -14.12 6.81
C ILE A 142 2.57 -14.55 6.96
N ARG A 143 3.50 -13.60 7.09
CA ARG A 143 4.93 -13.91 7.26
C ARG A 143 5.21 -14.75 8.52
N GLN A 144 4.51 -14.46 9.62
CA GLN A 144 4.63 -15.25 10.85
C GLN A 144 4.17 -16.71 10.65
N LYS A 145 3.04 -16.90 9.95
CA LYS A 145 2.57 -18.26 9.61
C LYS A 145 3.57 -19.02 8.76
N VAL A 146 4.18 -18.39 7.75
CA VAL A 146 5.22 -19.02 6.92
C VAL A 146 6.40 -19.43 7.77
N ARG A 147 6.91 -18.56 8.66
CA ARG A 147 8.01 -18.89 9.60
C ARG A 147 7.69 -20.10 10.49
N ALA A 148 6.44 -20.17 10.95
CA ALA A 148 5.97 -21.28 11.80
C ALA A 148 5.65 -22.57 11.01
N GLY A 149 5.84 -22.60 9.67
CA GLY A 149 5.50 -23.73 8.83
C GLY A 149 3.98 -23.94 8.66
N HIS A 150 3.16 -22.95 9.00
CA HIS A 150 1.72 -23.03 8.87
C HIS A 150 1.25 -22.64 7.47
N SER A 151 0.09 -23.19 7.05
CA SER A 151 -0.54 -22.84 5.79
C SER A 151 -0.98 -21.38 5.76
N ILE A 152 -0.72 -20.75 4.61
CA ILE A 152 -1.22 -19.40 4.27
C ILE A 152 -2.28 -19.46 3.15
N ARG A 153 -2.82 -20.65 2.88
CA ARG A 153 -3.86 -20.85 1.87
C ARG A 153 -5.07 -19.98 2.20
N TYR A 154 -5.68 -19.40 1.16
CA TYR A 154 -6.81 -18.46 1.26
C TYR A 154 -6.53 -17.12 1.95
N LEU A 155 -5.28 -16.84 2.32
CA LEU A 155 -4.88 -15.54 2.87
C LEU A 155 -4.18 -14.64 1.84
N THR A 156 -3.74 -15.25 0.74
CA THR A 156 -3.14 -14.59 -0.42
C THR A 156 -3.36 -15.49 -1.65
N PRO A 157 -3.26 -14.96 -2.89
CA PRO A 157 -3.41 -15.77 -4.10
C PRO A 157 -2.46 -16.96 -4.17
N ASP A 158 -2.90 -18.04 -4.79
CA ASP A 158 -2.12 -19.29 -4.85
C ASP A 158 -0.77 -19.09 -5.55
N ASP A 159 -0.70 -18.30 -6.62
CA ASP A 159 0.55 -17.98 -7.32
C ASP A 159 1.58 -17.27 -6.40
N VAL A 160 1.09 -16.42 -5.49
CA VAL A 160 1.95 -15.78 -4.47
C VAL A 160 2.43 -16.79 -3.43
N ILE A 161 1.58 -17.74 -3.03
CA ILE A 161 1.96 -18.83 -2.11
C ILE A 161 3.08 -19.67 -2.72
N GLU A 162 2.92 -20.04 -3.99
CA GLU A 162 3.93 -20.83 -4.71
C GLU A 162 5.24 -20.08 -4.84
N TYR A 163 5.20 -18.82 -5.23
CA TYR A 163 6.39 -17.96 -5.30
C TYR A 163 7.13 -17.85 -3.96
N ILE A 164 6.42 -17.66 -2.85
CA ILE A 164 7.00 -17.62 -1.49
C ILE A 164 7.72 -18.93 -1.18
N ARG A 165 7.11 -20.07 -1.50
CA ARG A 165 7.67 -21.41 -1.27
C ARG A 165 8.92 -21.65 -2.11
N GLU A 166 8.87 -21.39 -3.40
CA GLU A 166 9.98 -21.63 -4.36
C GLU A 166 11.21 -20.78 -4.06
N ASN A 167 11.00 -19.54 -3.61
CA ASN A 167 12.06 -18.62 -3.27
C ASN A 167 12.45 -18.65 -1.77
N HIS A 168 11.94 -19.60 -1.00
CA HIS A 168 12.20 -19.76 0.44
C HIS A 168 12.04 -18.46 1.24
N LEU A 169 11.07 -17.62 0.87
CA LEU A 169 10.85 -16.35 1.53
C LEU A 169 10.20 -16.53 2.90
N TYR A 170 10.61 -15.71 3.85
CA TYR A 170 10.08 -15.68 5.22
C TYR A 170 10.26 -16.97 6.02
N THR A 171 11.06 -17.91 5.56
CA THR A 171 11.45 -19.11 6.33
C THR A 171 12.61 -18.76 7.25
N GLU A 172 12.73 -19.46 8.40
CA GLU A 172 13.94 -19.36 9.20
C GLU A 172 15.13 -20.00 8.45
N PRO A 173 16.33 -19.41 8.54
CA PRO A 173 17.51 -20.07 8.02
C PRO A 173 17.67 -21.42 8.75
N ARG A 174 17.79 -22.49 7.96
CA ARG A 174 18.11 -23.84 8.46
C ARG A 174 19.52 -23.90 8.98
#